data_bc0a1e97d5044f5f0deb58748bba5214
#
_entry.id   bc0a1e97d5044f5f0deb58748bba5214
#
_cell.length_a   1.000
_cell.length_b   1.000
_cell.length_c   1.000
_cell.angle_alpha   90.00
_cell.angle_beta   90.00
_cell.angle_gamma   90.00
#
_symmetry.space_group_name_H-M   'P 1'
#
loop_
_entity.id
_entity.type
_entity.pdbx_description
1 polymer ?
#
loop_
_entity_poly.entity_id
_entity_poly.type
_entity_poly.pdbx_seq_one_letter_code
_entity_poly.pdbx_strand_id
1 'polypeptide(L)'
;MTAIVELKNVTKAVSNGMNEEKVILDDVSLEIREHDFITILGGNGAGKSTLFNTIAGTLPVSSGKIYILGEDVTNYSPEKRAKYLSRVFQDPKMGTAPRMTVAENLLVAKFRGEKRGLIPRHLASYKEEFQTVLAKIGNGLENHIDTAVEFLSGGQRQALS
;
A
#
# COMPACT_ATOMS: atom_id res chain seq x y z
N MET A 1 -6.25 23.73 7.57
CA MET A 1 -5.74 22.35 7.77
C MET A 1 -5.11 21.95 6.46
N THR A 2 -3.88 21.46 6.48
CA THR A 2 -3.13 21.11 5.26
C THR A 2 -3.58 19.75 4.76
N ALA A 3 -3.80 19.60 3.44
CA ALA A 3 -4.09 18.30 2.83
C ALA A 3 -2.89 17.36 2.98
N ILE A 4 -3.13 16.12 3.42
CA ILE A 4 -2.11 15.07 3.48
C ILE A 4 -1.98 14.32 2.14
N VAL A 5 -3.07 14.24 1.36
CA VAL A 5 -3.06 13.78 -0.03
C VAL A 5 -3.88 14.75 -0.85
N GLU A 6 -3.34 15.19 -1.99
CA GLU A 6 -4.03 16.08 -2.91
C GLU A 6 -3.86 15.60 -4.35
N LEU A 7 -4.96 15.44 -5.05
CA LEU A 7 -5.01 15.21 -6.48
C LEU A 7 -5.48 16.48 -7.17
N LYS A 8 -4.77 16.92 -8.22
CA LYS A 8 -5.12 18.10 -9.03
C LYS A 8 -5.32 17.70 -10.47
N ASN A 9 -6.56 17.76 -10.95
CA ASN A 9 -6.95 17.51 -12.34
C ASN A 9 -6.36 16.21 -12.89
N VAL A 10 -6.44 15.14 -12.10
CA VAL A 10 -5.84 13.85 -12.44
C VAL A 10 -6.69 13.13 -13.47
N THR A 11 -6.08 12.86 -14.63
CA THR A 11 -6.69 12.06 -15.69
C THR A 11 -5.89 10.78 -15.90
N LYS A 12 -6.58 9.68 -16.09
CA LYS A 12 -6.00 8.41 -16.47
C LYS A 12 -6.75 7.78 -17.62
N ALA A 13 -6.07 7.68 -18.77
CA ALA A 13 -6.51 6.92 -19.93
C ALA A 13 -5.74 5.60 -20.01
N VAL A 14 -6.38 4.57 -20.55
CA VAL A 14 -5.81 3.25 -20.80
C VAL A 14 -6.12 2.88 -22.24
N SER A 15 -5.08 2.52 -23.01
CA SER A 15 -5.25 2.02 -24.38
C SER A 15 -5.68 0.54 -24.33
N ASN A 16 -6.69 0.18 -25.12
CA ASN A 16 -7.15 -1.21 -25.25
C ASN A 16 -6.44 -1.98 -26.39
N GLY A 17 -5.33 -1.47 -26.89
CA GLY A 17 -4.50 -2.14 -27.91
C GLY A 17 -5.02 -1.99 -29.35
N MET A 18 -6.19 -1.37 -29.55
CA MET A 18 -6.81 -1.12 -30.88
C MET A 18 -6.85 0.38 -31.23
N ASN A 19 -5.87 1.16 -30.76
CA ASN A 19 -5.82 2.62 -30.93
C ASN A 19 -6.99 3.41 -30.29
N GLU A 20 -7.79 2.78 -29.46
CA GLU A 20 -8.80 3.48 -28.68
C GLU A 20 -8.31 3.70 -27.25
N GLU A 21 -8.30 4.95 -26.82
CA GLU A 21 -8.04 5.30 -25.43
C GLU A 21 -9.36 5.40 -24.67
N LYS A 22 -9.46 4.65 -23.58
CA LYS A 22 -10.57 4.77 -22.64
C LYS A 22 -10.12 5.57 -21.43
N VAL A 23 -10.74 6.72 -21.20
CA VAL A 23 -10.54 7.52 -20.00
C VAL A 23 -11.24 6.81 -18.84
N ILE A 24 -10.49 6.50 -17.78
CA ILE A 24 -10.97 5.82 -16.57
C ILE A 24 -11.13 6.82 -15.42
N LEU A 25 -10.19 7.75 -15.29
CA LEU A 25 -10.29 8.90 -14.39
C LEU A 25 -10.28 10.14 -15.29
N ASP A 26 -11.26 11.01 -15.12
CA ASP A 26 -11.43 12.23 -15.91
C ASP A 26 -11.43 13.43 -14.98
N ASP A 27 -10.36 14.22 -15.05
CA ASP A 27 -10.18 15.49 -14.32
C ASP A 27 -10.48 15.40 -12.81
N VAL A 28 -10.02 14.32 -12.17
CA VAL A 28 -10.31 14.05 -10.76
C VAL A 28 -9.47 14.96 -9.86
N SER A 29 -10.15 15.77 -9.05
CA SER A 29 -9.53 16.55 -7.98
C SER A 29 -10.09 16.12 -6.64
N LEU A 30 -9.19 15.85 -5.66
CA LEU A 30 -9.53 15.33 -4.34
C LEU A 30 -8.53 15.84 -3.31
N GLU A 31 -9.02 16.28 -2.18
CA GLU A 31 -8.21 16.56 -0.98
C GLU A 31 -8.56 15.59 0.13
N ILE A 32 -7.55 15.00 0.76
CA ILE A 32 -7.66 14.20 1.98
C ILE A 32 -6.87 14.91 3.06
N ARG A 33 -7.51 15.20 4.19
CA ARG A 33 -6.92 15.88 5.33
C ARG A 33 -6.57 14.91 6.44
N GLU A 34 -5.78 15.35 7.37
CA GLU A 34 -5.47 14.57 8.56
C GLU A 34 -6.75 14.19 9.31
N HIS A 35 -6.84 12.93 9.74
CA HIS A 35 -8.01 12.31 10.39
C HIS A 35 -9.26 12.10 9.53
N ASP A 36 -9.20 12.38 8.21
CA ASP A 36 -10.31 12.05 7.33
C ASP A 36 -10.47 10.53 7.18
N PHE A 37 -11.72 10.10 7.12
CA PHE A 37 -12.14 8.77 6.71
C PHE A 37 -12.97 8.89 5.44
N ILE A 38 -12.42 8.46 4.31
CA ILE A 38 -13.05 8.63 3.00
C ILE A 38 -13.49 7.28 2.43
N THR A 39 -14.74 7.19 2.02
CA THR A 39 -15.29 6.04 1.32
C THR A 39 -15.52 6.36 -0.15
N ILE A 40 -15.00 5.50 -1.05
CA ILE A 40 -15.21 5.63 -2.49
C ILE A 40 -16.25 4.59 -2.92
N LEU A 41 -17.39 5.07 -3.39
CA LEU A 41 -18.51 4.25 -3.85
C LEU A 41 -18.57 4.23 -5.38
N GLY A 42 -19.06 3.13 -5.93
CA GLY A 42 -19.25 2.96 -7.37
C GLY A 42 -19.36 1.50 -7.77
N GLY A 43 -19.95 1.24 -8.92
CA GLY A 43 -20.07 -0.10 -9.51
C GLY A 43 -18.74 -0.69 -9.97
N ASN A 44 -18.79 -1.91 -10.51
CA ASN A 44 -17.63 -2.53 -11.14
C ASN A 44 -17.22 -1.73 -12.39
N GLY A 45 -15.93 -1.47 -12.55
CA GLY A 45 -15.41 -0.67 -13.66
C GLY A 45 -15.47 0.85 -13.45
N ALA A 46 -16.00 1.36 -12.33
CA ALA A 46 -16.10 2.80 -12.04
C ALA A 46 -14.76 3.51 -11.74
N GLY A 47 -13.62 2.84 -11.93
CA GLY A 47 -12.30 3.46 -11.74
C GLY A 47 -11.75 3.45 -10.30
N LYS A 48 -12.45 2.86 -9.31
CA LYS A 48 -12.01 2.84 -7.90
C LYS A 48 -10.59 2.28 -7.74
N SER A 49 -10.33 1.10 -8.27
CA SER A 49 -9.00 0.47 -8.21
C SER A 49 -7.96 1.26 -9.00
N THR A 50 -8.37 1.92 -10.10
CA THR A 50 -7.51 2.80 -10.88
C THR A 50 -7.07 3.99 -10.04
N LEU A 51 -8.00 4.62 -9.31
CA LEU A 51 -7.70 5.75 -8.42
C LEU A 51 -6.70 5.34 -7.32
N PHE A 52 -6.94 4.21 -6.62
CA PHE A 52 -6.02 3.71 -5.59
C PHE A 52 -4.64 3.37 -6.17
N ASN A 53 -4.59 2.71 -7.34
CA ASN A 53 -3.33 2.38 -8.02
C ASN A 53 -2.57 3.64 -8.46
N THR A 54 -3.30 4.68 -8.88
CA THR A 54 -2.73 5.96 -9.27
C THR A 54 -2.14 6.69 -8.06
N ILE A 55 -2.85 6.74 -6.93
CA ILE A 55 -2.35 7.30 -5.67
C ILE A 55 -1.12 6.51 -5.17
N ALA A 56 -1.17 5.18 -5.24
CA ALA A 56 -0.06 4.32 -4.83
C ALA A 56 1.15 4.35 -5.77
N GLY A 57 1.02 4.92 -6.98
CA GLY A 57 2.08 5.01 -7.98
C GLY A 57 2.31 3.74 -8.79
N THR A 58 1.48 2.70 -8.61
CA THR A 58 1.54 1.48 -9.44
C THR A 58 0.99 1.71 -10.85
N LEU A 59 0.19 2.76 -11.02
CA LEU A 59 -0.35 3.18 -12.30
C LEU A 59 -0.04 4.67 -12.51
N PRO A 60 0.78 5.05 -13.53
CA PRO A 60 1.10 6.45 -13.79
C PRO A 60 -0.13 7.20 -14.30
N VAL A 61 -0.25 8.47 -13.95
CA VAL A 61 -1.26 9.38 -14.49
C VAL A 61 -1.00 9.68 -15.98
N SER A 62 -2.06 10.00 -16.72
CA SER A 62 -1.92 10.55 -18.08
C SER A 62 -1.71 12.07 -18.03
N SER A 63 -2.37 12.75 -17.09
CA SER A 63 -2.17 14.18 -16.80
C SER A 63 -2.57 14.49 -15.36
N GLY A 64 -2.31 15.73 -14.93
CA GLY A 64 -2.58 16.19 -13.57
C GLY A 64 -1.42 15.92 -12.61
N LYS A 65 -1.64 16.18 -11.34
CA LYS A 65 -0.61 16.08 -10.30
C LYS A 65 -1.13 15.42 -9.03
N ILE A 66 -0.23 14.73 -8.32
CA ILE A 66 -0.50 14.10 -7.03
C ILE A 66 0.53 14.61 -6.03
N TYR A 67 0.03 15.10 -4.90
CA TYR A 67 0.85 15.56 -3.78
C TYR A 67 0.56 14.69 -2.56
N ILE A 68 1.59 14.36 -1.81
CA ILE A 68 1.49 13.68 -0.51
C ILE A 68 2.34 14.46 0.49
N LEU A 69 1.73 14.91 1.59
CA LEU A 69 2.36 15.78 2.58
C LEU A 69 3.01 17.03 1.97
N GLY A 70 2.38 17.58 0.91
CA GLY A 70 2.86 18.75 0.17
C GLY A 70 3.96 18.48 -0.85
N GLU A 71 4.48 17.26 -0.93
CA GLU A 71 5.51 16.87 -1.91
C GLU A 71 4.87 16.38 -3.20
N ASP A 72 5.31 16.88 -4.37
CA ASP A 72 4.86 16.39 -5.69
C ASP A 72 5.44 14.98 -5.93
N VAL A 73 4.57 13.98 -5.79
CA VAL A 73 4.91 12.56 -5.96
C VAL A 73 4.45 12.00 -7.31
N THR A 74 3.98 12.83 -8.22
CA THR A 74 3.36 12.42 -9.48
C THR A 74 4.18 11.37 -10.24
N ASN A 75 5.48 11.59 -10.32
CA ASN A 75 6.42 10.71 -11.03
C ASN A 75 7.20 9.76 -10.10
N TYR A 76 6.81 9.64 -8.84
CA TYR A 76 7.48 8.71 -7.93
C TYR A 76 7.04 7.27 -8.19
N SER A 77 8.02 6.36 -8.15
CA SER A 77 7.73 4.93 -8.20
C SER A 77 6.98 4.47 -6.93
N PRO A 78 6.29 3.31 -6.97
CA PRO A 78 5.62 2.76 -5.79
C PRO A 78 6.54 2.63 -4.58
N GLU A 79 7.80 2.26 -4.79
CA GLU A 79 8.80 2.09 -3.72
C GLU A 79 9.10 3.42 -3.03
N LYS A 80 9.19 4.51 -3.80
CA LYS A 80 9.38 5.85 -3.24
C LYS A 80 8.15 6.34 -2.49
N ARG A 81 6.93 6.00 -2.96
CA ARG A 81 5.68 6.38 -2.28
C ARG A 81 5.41 5.53 -1.04
N ALA A 82 6.00 4.34 -0.93
CA ALA A 82 5.82 3.45 0.21
C ALA A 82 6.22 4.05 1.57
N LYS A 83 7.05 5.09 1.58
CA LYS A 83 7.39 5.82 2.81
C LYS A 83 6.23 6.69 3.35
N TYR A 84 5.28 7.07 2.49
CA TYR A 84 4.17 7.97 2.84
C TYR A 84 2.88 7.24 3.11
N LEU A 85 2.64 6.10 2.45
CA LEU A 85 1.37 5.42 2.49
C LEU A 85 1.54 3.91 2.59
N SER A 86 0.55 3.25 3.18
CA SER A 86 0.41 1.79 3.17
C SER A 86 -0.87 1.39 2.46
N ARG A 87 -0.89 0.16 2.00
CA ARG A 87 -2.03 -0.41 1.30
C ARG A 87 -2.37 -1.77 1.87
N VAL A 88 -3.63 -1.96 2.21
CA VAL A 88 -4.21 -3.26 2.51
C VAL A 88 -4.93 -3.76 1.27
N PHE A 89 -4.66 -4.98 0.86
CA PHE A 89 -5.27 -5.60 -0.30
C PHE A 89 -6.50 -6.42 0.10
N GLN A 90 -7.45 -6.55 -0.81
CA GLN A 90 -8.62 -7.42 -0.60
C GLN A 90 -8.19 -8.90 -0.48
N ASP A 91 -7.21 -9.34 -1.28
CA ASP A 91 -6.57 -10.64 -1.12
C ASP A 91 -5.31 -10.49 -0.26
N PRO A 92 -5.26 -11.08 0.94
CA PRO A 92 -4.09 -11.00 1.83
C PRO A 92 -2.80 -11.55 1.22
N LYS A 93 -2.92 -12.44 0.21
CA LYS A 93 -1.75 -12.98 -0.50
C LYS A 93 -0.96 -11.92 -1.26
N MET A 94 -1.63 -10.83 -1.66
CA MET A 94 -0.98 -9.74 -2.37
C MET A 94 -0.19 -8.81 -1.45
N GLY A 95 -0.51 -8.80 -0.15
CA GLY A 95 0.16 -7.96 0.85
C GLY A 95 1.32 -8.64 1.56
N THR A 96 1.54 -9.94 1.34
CA THR A 96 2.52 -10.74 2.07
C THR A 96 3.41 -11.58 1.15
N ALA A 97 4.62 -11.89 1.62
CA ALA A 97 5.54 -12.83 0.96
C ALA A 97 5.31 -14.24 1.58
N PRO A 98 4.63 -15.16 0.87
CA PRO A 98 4.13 -16.41 1.48
C PRO A 98 5.23 -17.33 1.99
N ARG A 99 6.40 -17.34 1.35
CA ARG A 99 7.55 -18.19 1.74
C ARG A 99 8.40 -17.60 2.87
N MET A 100 8.20 -16.33 3.19
CA MET A 100 8.87 -15.66 4.31
C MET A 100 8.09 -15.91 5.59
N THR A 101 8.80 -15.93 6.72
CA THR A 101 8.18 -16.01 8.06
C THR A 101 7.39 -14.74 8.38
N VAL A 102 6.56 -14.79 9.41
CA VAL A 102 5.86 -13.62 9.94
C VAL A 102 6.86 -12.52 10.30
N ALA A 103 7.94 -12.87 11.01
CA ALA A 103 8.98 -11.91 11.40
C ALA A 103 9.65 -11.24 10.18
N GLU A 104 9.95 -12.01 9.14
CA GLU A 104 10.56 -11.48 7.92
C GLU A 104 9.61 -10.53 7.16
N ASN A 105 8.32 -10.88 7.06
CA ASN A 105 7.31 -10.00 6.48
C ASN A 105 7.20 -8.68 7.25
N LEU A 106 7.16 -8.73 8.58
CA LEU A 106 7.13 -7.54 9.42
C LEU A 106 8.41 -6.71 9.30
N LEU A 107 9.57 -7.36 9.17
CA LEU A 107 10.83 -6.66 8.95
C LEU A 107 10.83 -5.89 7.64
N VAL A 108 10.32 -6.50 6.56
CA VAL A 108 10.16 -5.83 5.25
C VAL A 108 9.21 -4.66 5.36
N ALA A 109 8.08 -4.83 6.05
CA ALA A 109 7.10 -3.77 6.25
C ALA A 109 7.66 -2.60 7.10
N LYS A 110 8.38 -2.90 8.18
CA LYS A 110 8.99 -1.90 9.07
C LYS A 110 9.94 -0.95 8.32
N PHE A 111 10.70 -1.51 7.39
CA PHE A 111 11.72 -0.77 6.64
C PHE A 111 11.31 -0.42 5.20
N ARG A 112 10.01 -0.39 4.93
CA ARG A 112 9.51 0.02 3.61
C ARG A 112 9.87 1.48 3.34
N GLY A 113 10.25 1.76 2.09
CA GLY A 113 10.62 3.11 1.66
C GLY A 113 12.00 3.58 2.12
N GLU A 114 12.72 2.81 2.94
CA GLU A 114 14.10 3.09 3.29
C GLU A 114 15.08 2.55 2.23
N LYS A 115 16.20 3.26 2.08
CA LYS A 115 17.29 2.75 1.23
C LYS A 115 17.86 1.47 1.84
N ARG A 116 17.89 0.39 1.07
CA ARG A 116 18.54 -0.85 1.48
C ARG A 116 20.05 -0.67 1.40
N GLY A 117 20.72 -0.58 2.56
CA GLY A 117 22.17 -0.64 2.67
C GLY A 117 22.65 -2.10 2.67
N LEU A 118 23.98 -2.29 2.59
CA LEU A 118 24.64 -3.58 2.73
C LEU A 118 24.71 -4.08 4.19
N ILE A 119 24.19 -3.32 5.15
CA ILE A 119 24.22 -3.68 6.58
C ILE A 119 23.15 -4.74 6.83
N PRO A 120 23.52 -5.94 7.28
CA PRO A 120 22.55 -6.97 7.65
C PRO A 120 21.66 -6.47 8.79
N ARG A 121 20.35 -6.55 8.59
CA ARG A 121 19.39 -6.27 9.67
C ARG A 121 19.16 -7.57 10.42
N HIS A 122 19.59 -7.62 11.68
CA HIS A 122 19.46 -8.80 12.51
C HIS A 122 18.01 -8.99 12.93
N LEU A 123 17.29 -9.91 12.26
CA LEU A 123 15.89 -10.22 12.52
C LEU A 123 15.62 -10.51 14.00
N ALA A 124 16.55 -11.19 14.67
CA ALA A 124 16.42 -11.55 16.08
C ALA A 124 16.19 -10.33 16.99
N SER A 125 16.77 -9.18 16.67
CA SER A 125 16.63 -7.95 17.45
C SER A 125 15.23 -7.34 17.41
N TYR A 126 14.39 -7.75 16.49
CA TYR A 126 13.03 -7.20 16.29
C TYR A 126 11.93 -8.17 16.70
N LYS A 127 12.24 -9.45 16.98
CA LYS A 127 11.22 -10.47 17.27
C LYS A 127 10.35 -10.12 18.47
N GLU A 128 10.94 -9.67 19.56
CA GLU A 128 10.21 -9.29 20.78
C GLU A 128 9.26 -8.10 20.53
N GLU A 129 9.73 -7.08 19.80
CA GLU A 129 8.89 -5.95 19.37
C GLU A 129 7.71 -6.45 18.54
N PHE A 130 7.97 -7.30 17.54
CA PHE A 130 6.94 -7.84 16.67
C PHE A 130 5.92 -8.70 17.42
N GLN A 131 6.36 -9.56 18.34
CA GLN A 131 5.46 -10.35 19.19
C GLN A 131 4.57 -9.45 20.04
N THR A 132 5.13 -8.38 20.62
CA THR A 132 4.36 -7.41 21.41
C THR A 132 3.29 -6.71 20.59
N VAL A 133 3.60 -6.33 19.32
CA VAL A 133 2.63 -5.72 18.40
C VAL A 133 1.54 -6.73 18.01
N LEU A 134 1.93 -7.95 17.64
CA LEU A 134 1.00 -9.00 17.21
C LEU A 134 0.06 -9.45 18.33
N ALA A 135 0.54 -9.52 19.57
CA ALA A 135 -0.28 -9.88 20.74
C ALA A 135 -1.48 -8.94 20.93
N LYS A 136 -1.36 -7.67 20.52
CA LYS A 136 -2.47 -6.69 20.58
C LYS A 136 -3.63 -7.05 19.63
N ILE A 137 -3.38 -7.85 18.61
CA ILE A 137 -4.41 -8.28 17.64
C ILE A 137 -5.27 -9.40 18.23
N GLY A 138 -4.74 -10.20 19.16
CA GLY A 138 -5.50 -11.20 19.92
C GLY A 138 -5.93 -12.43 19.12
N ASN A 139 -5.21 -12.77 18.01
CA ASN A 139 -5.51 -13.93 17.16
C ASN A 139 -4.44 -15.03 17.22
N GLY A 140 -3.50 -14.96 18.17
CA GLY A 140 -2.45 -15.96 18.39
C GLY A 140 -1.27 -15.86 17.40
N LEU A 141 -1.24 -14.82 16.55
CA LEU A 141 -0.20 -14.65 15.53
C LEU A 141 1.20 -14.44 16.15
N GLU A 142 1.27 -13.89 17.36
CA GLU A 142 2.50 -13.73 18.15
C GLU A 142 3.24 -15.04 18.40
N ASN A 143 2.51 -16.18 18.44
CA ASN A 143 3.08 -17.50 18.63
C ASN A 143 3.63 -18.13 17.33
N HIS A 144 3.34 -17.50 16.19
CA HIS A 144 3.71 -17.96 14.85
C HIS A 144 4.80 -17.11 14.21
N ILE A 145 5.59 -16.40 15.01
CA ILE A 145 6.58 -15.42 14.54
C ILE A 145 7.58 -16.01 13.54
N ASP A 146 7.96 -17.27 13.71
CA ASP A 146 8.90 -18.01 12.87
C ASP A 146 8.20 -18.93 11.84
N THR A 147 6.87 -18.87 11.75
CA THR A 147 6.10 -19.68 10.80
C THR A 147 6.06 -18.94 9.45
N ALA A 148 6.26 -19.67 8.34
CA ALA A 148 6.07 -19.11 7.01
C ALA A 148 4.58 -18.77 6.78
N VAL A 149 4.32 -17.63 6.13
CA VAL A 149 2.96 -17.07 5.99
C VAL A 149 2.02 -18.02 5.23
N GLU A 150 2.53 -18.85 4.35
CA GLU A 150 1.72 -19.84 3.62
C GLU A 150 1.07 -20.90 4.53
N PHE A 151 1.60 -21.13 5.73
CA PHE A 151 1.05 -22.07 6.71
C PHE A 151 0.08 -21.43 7.72
N LEU A 152 -0.11 -20.12 7.66
CA LEU A 152 -1.06 -19.40 8.51
C LEU A 152 -2.51 -19.65 8.08
N SER A 153 -3.42 -19.57 9.04
CA SER A 153 -4.85 -19.52 8.76
C SER A 153 -5.22 -18.26 7.94
N GLY A 154 -6.39 -18.29 7.29
CA GLY A 154 -6.88 -17.14 6.53
C GLY A 154 -6.98 -15.87 7.37
N GLY A 155 -7.53 -15.96 8.58
CA GLY A 155 -7.65 -14.82 9.50
C GLY A 155 -6.30 -14.29 10.00
N GLN A 156 -5.35 -15.19 10.31
CA GLN A 156 -3.99 -14.77 10.70
C GLN A 156 -3.25 -14.09 9.55
N ARG A 157 -3.40 -14.61 8.33
CA ARG A 157 -2.80 -13.99 7.14
C ARG A 157 -3.39 -12.62 6.85
N GLN A 158 -4.70 -12.47 7.03
CA GLN A 158 -5.37 -11.18 6.87
C GLN A 158 -4.92 -10.16 7.92
N ALA A 159 -4.70 -10.61 9.14
CA ALA A 159 -4.21 -9.73 10.21
C ALA A 159 -2.75 -9.30 10.00
N LEU A 160 -1.96 -10.09 9.26
CA LEU A 160 -0.58 -9.75 8.92
C LEU A 160 -0.49 -8.79 7.73
N SER A 161 -1.46 -8.82 6.80
CA SER A 161 -1.44 -8.01 5.57
C SER A 161 -1.86 -6.57 5.81
#